data_0e65411a4070d5c829aa56d602d57e55
#
_entry.id   0e65411a4070d5c829aa56d602d57e55
#
_cell.length_a   1.000
_cell.length_b   1.000
_cell.length_c   1.000
_cell.angle_alpha   90.00
_cell.angle_beta   90.00
_cell.angle_gamma   90.00
#
_symmetry.space_group_name_H-M   'P 1'
#
loop_
_entity.id
_entity.type
_entity.pdbx_description
1 polymer ?
#
loop_
_entity_poly.entity_id
_entity_poly.type
_entity_poly.pdbx_seq_one_letter_code
_entity_poly.pdbx_strand_id
1 'polypeptide(L)'
;CATGVAYLVGTRNGWRAPRVIQAFDLARPGTPRHIRDFSLDGVQPDSIGPVPGGSGVHEVVRRGNRLYVSYGTSRDGVLQVLDRGRFLEGDPRAASPVASSPSGLRFPEIGRLDLPSYWGGHTAFPLIGVEIEDYVSNRDHRIRDFVVLVSESVANQCQEPRHAVFFVDVTDEAHPWPVSTFQVRESAGGFCDRGGRFGPHGTQWDMQAPFYKRLQVFS
;
A
#
# COMPACT_ATOMS: atom_id res chain seq x y z
N CYS A 1 -10.08 -8.95 14.50
CA CYS A 1 -9.08 -8.45 15.47
C CYS A 1 -8.24 -9.57 16.10
N ALA A 2 -7.86 -10.60 15.33
CA ALA A 2 -7.13 -11.77 15.85
C ALA A 2 -5.71 -11.45 16.40
N THR A 3 -5.23 -10.22 16.28
CA THR A 3 -3.87 -9.85 16.69
C THR A 3 -3.81 -8.76 17.74
N GLY A 4 -4.96 -8.22 18.16
CA GLY A 4 -5.01 -7.15 19.14
C GLY A 4 -4.31 -5.84 18.74
N VAL A 5 -4.03 -5.63 17.44
CA VAL A 5 -3.42 -4.40 16.93
C VAL A 5 -4.31 -3.79 15.86
N ALA A 6 -4.61 -2.49 15.98
CA ALA A 6 -5.25 -1.69 14.95
C ALA A 6 -4.20 -0.82 14.22
N TYR A 7 -4.38 -0.67 12.93
CA TYR A 7 -3.64 0.25 12.09
C TYR A 7 -4.61 1.30 11.57
N LEU A 8 -4.41 2.54 11.97
CA LEU A 8 -5.22 3.67 11.54
C LEU A 8 -4.38 4.54 10.60
N VAL A 9 -5.06 5.18 9.67
CA VAL A 9 -4.44 6.16 8.78
C VAL A 9 -5.02 7.52 9.11
N GLY A 10 -4.17 8.48 9.43
CA GLY A 10 -4.63 9.81 9.82
C GLY A 10 -3.50 10.82 9.95
N THR A 11 -3.89 12.06 10.19
CA THR A 11 -2.94 13.15 10.45
C THR A 11 -2.25 12.96 11.80
N ARG A 12 -1.01 13.41 11.91
CA ARG A 12 -0.26 13.39 13.15
C ARG A 12 0.56 14.68 13.29
N ASN A 13 0.40 15.36 14.43
CA ASN A 13 1.14 16.60 14.70
C ASN A 13 2.65 16.38 14.60
N GLY A 14 3.31 17.35 13.95
CA GLY A 14 4.74 17.33 13.73
C GLY A 14 5.20 16.52 12.52
N TRP A 15 4.38 15.60 12.02
CA TRP A 15 4.71 14.85 10.81
C TRP A 15 4.52 15.71 9.56
N ARG A 16 5.42 15.53 8.60
CA ARG A 16 5.45 16.30 7.35
C ARG A 16 4.59 15.72 6.24
N ALA A 17 4.04 14.51 6.45
CA ALA A 17 3.06 13.88 5.56
C ALA A 17 1.64 14.23 5.99
N PRO A 18 0.68 14.33 5.05
CA PRO A 18 -0.72 14.61 5.37
C PRO A 18 -1.38 13.48 6.14
N ARG A 19 -0.92 12.25 5.97
CA ARG A 19 -1.42 11.05 6.66
C ARG A 19 -0.28 10.08 6.92
N VAL A 20 -0.29 9.46 8.09
CA VAL A 20 0.67 8.45 8.52
C VAL A 20 -0.06 7.23 9.08
N ILE A 21 0.63 6.11 9.19
CA ILE A 21 0.14 4.94 9.91
C ILE A 21 0.26 5.21 11.40
N GLN A 22 -0.79 4.91 12.14
CA GLN A 22 -0.80 4.94 13.61
C GLN A 22 -1.19 3.55 14.11
N ALA A 23 -0.30 2.89 14.81
CA ALA A 23 -0.56 1.57 15.37
C ALA A 23 -0.97 1.65 16.83
N PHE A 24 -2.02 0.91 17.18
CA PHE A 24 -2.57 0.84 18.54
C PHE A 24 -2.69 -0.60 19.01
N ASP A 25 -2.27 -0.86 20.22
CA ASP A 25 -2.54 -2.10 20.95
C ASP A 25 -3.99 -2.06 21.47
N LEU A 26 -4.75 -3.06 21.11
CA LEU A 26 -6.14 -3.27 21.51
C LEU A 26 -6.29 -4.43 22.51
N ALA A 27 -5.25 -4.83 23.22
CA ALA A 27 -5.38 -5.84 24.29
C ALA A 27 -6.44 -5.44 25.32
N ARG A 28 -6.65 -4.12 25.49
CA ARG A 28 -7.76 -3.53 26.25
C ARG A 28 -8.51 -2.56 25.32
N PRO A 29 -9.55 -3.00 24.60
CA PRO A 29 -10.24 -2.18 23.60
C PRO A 29 -10.83 -0.88 24.13
N GLY A 30 -11.23 -0.83 25.39
CA GLY A 30 -11.73 0.40 26.04
C GLY A 30 -10.66 1.46 26.33
N THR A 31 -9.38 1.07 26.30
CA THR A 31 -8.24 1.95 26.52
C THR A 31 -7.11 1.59 25.54
N PRO A 32 -7.27 1.89 24.25
CA PRO A 32 -6.24 1.60 23.25
C PRO A 32 -4.91 2.27 23.59
N ARG A 33 -3.83 1.53 23.52
CA ARG A 33 -2.48 2.06 23.77
C ARG A 33 -1.77 2.31 22.44
N HIS A 34 -1.36 3.56 22.22
CA HIS A 34 -0.53 3.90 21.06
C HIS A 34 0.81 3.13 21.11
N ILE A 35 1.18 2.53 19.97
CA ILE A 35 2.46 1.81 19.81
C ILE A 35 3.44 2.72 19.09
N ARG A 36 3.08 3.17 17.86
CA ARG A 36 3.93 4.07 17.05
C ARG A 36 3.18 4.70 15.89
N ASP A 37 3.82 5.73 15.36
CA ASP A 37 3.52 6.33 14.06
C ASP A 37 4.59 5.92 13.05
N PHE A 38 4.21 5.80 11.77
CA PHE A 38 5.13 5.42 10.70
C PHE A 38 4.66 5.95 9.34
N SER A 39 5.59 6.29 8.47
CA SER A 39 5.39 6.63 7.07
C SER A 39 6.71 6.48 6.30
N LEU A 40 6.73 6.93 5.05
CA LEU A 40 7.95 6.98 4.23
C LEU A 40 9.04 7.81 4.91
N ASP A 41 10.28 7.51 4.56
CA ASP A 41 11.42 8.30 5.03
C ASP A 41 11.34 9.75 4.52
N GLY A 42 11.88 10.66 5.31
CA GLY A 42 11.88 12.10 5.00
C GLY A 42 10.64 12.88 5.45
N VAL A 43 9.62 12.20 6.03
CA VAL A 43 8.40 12.86 6.53
C VAL A 43 8.27 12.86 8.05
N GLN A 44 9.25 12.34 8.76
CA GLN A 44 9.30 12.36 10.23
C GLN A 44 9.39 13.81 10.75
N PRO A 45 9.01 14.07 11.99
CA PRO A 45 9.02 15.42 12.55
C PRO A 45 10.35 16.17 12.45
N ASP A 46 11.46 15.44 12.62
CA ASP A 46 12.81 16.01 12.64
C ASP A 46 13.51 15.93 11.27
N SER A 47 12.81 15.49 10.24
CA SER A 47 13.38 15.35 8.90
C SER A 47 13.60 16.72 8.26
N ILE A 48 14.73 16.86 7.58
CA ILE A 48 15.11 18.03 6.80
C ILE A 48 15.07 17.71 5.30
N GLY A 49 14.97 18.71 4.45
CA GLY A 49 14.93 18.54 2.99
C GLY A 49 13.50 18.51 2.43
N PRO A 50 13.33 18.21 1.14
CA PRO A 50 12.03 18.16 0.51
C PRO A 50 11.18 16.98 1.03
N VAL A 51 9.88 17.20 1.16
CA VAL A 51 8.94 16.11 1.46
C VAL A 51 8.79 15.26 0.19
N PRO A 52 8.95 13.93 0.28
CA PRO A 52 8.74 13.05 -0.86
C PRO A 52 7.34 13.23 -1.46
N GLY A 53 7.26 13.28 -2.79
CA GLY A 53 5.99 13.27 -3.49
C GLY A 53 5.18 12.03 -3.09
N GLY A 54 3.88 12.20 -2.96
CA GLY A 54 3.01 11.06 -2.64
C GLY A 54 3.14 10.46 -1.24
N SER A 55 3.74 11.18 -0.29
CA SER A 55 4.04 10.65 1.06
C SER A 55 2.82 10.40 1.96
N GLY A 56 1.62 10.77 1.53
CA GLY A 56 0.40 10.50 2.30
C GLY A 56 -0.01 9.04 2.22
N VAL A 57 0.00 8.34 3.35
CA VAL A 57 -0.56 6.99 3.45
C VAL A 57 -2.04 7.03 3.08
N HIS A 58 -2.50 6.08 2.25
CA HIS A 58 -3.91 5.90 1.96
C HIS A 58 -4.48 4.71 2.72
N GLU A 59 -3.89 3.54 2.58
CA GLU A 59 -4.39 2.35 3.24
C GLU A 59 -3.24 1.43 3.71
N VAL A 60 -3.55 0.61 4.70
CA VAL A 60 -2.68 -0.43 5.25
C VAL A 60 -3.42 -1.74 5.29
N VAL A 61 -2.98 -2.71 4.53
CA VAL A 61 -3.56 -4.06 4.52
C VAL A 61 -2.59 -5.04 5.17
N ARG A 62 -3.07 -5.77 6.16
CA ARG A 62 -2.27 -6.79 6.85
C ARG A 62 -2.53 -8.18 6.27
N ARG A 63 -1.44 -8.92 6.00
CA ARG A 63 -1.49 -10.36 5.73
C ARG A 63 -0.33 -11.06 6.44
N GLY A 64 -0.64 -12.01 7.34
CA GLY A 64 0.41 -12.69 8.11
C GLY A 64 1.29 -11.71 8.91
N ASN A 65 2.61 -11.80 8.73
CA ASN A 65 3.60 -10.88 9.31
C ASN A 65 4.00 -9.75 8.35
N ARG A 66 3.10 -9.38 7.43
CA ARG A 66 3.34 -8.28 6.47
C ARG A 66 2.29 -7.21 6.60
N LEU A 67 2.70 -5.98 6.33
CA LEU A 67 1.83 -4.85 6.04
C LEU A 67 2.13 -4.38 4.62
N TYR A 68 1.09 -4.27 3.82
CA TYR A 68 1.12 -3.71 2.47
C TYR A 68 0.51 -2.33 2.54
N VAL A 69 1.29 -1.33 2.21
CA VAL A 69 0.93 0.08 2.41
C VAL A 69 0.91 0.79 1.07
N SER A 70 -0.19 1.46 0.80
CA SER A 70 -0.36 2.30 -0.39
C SER A 70 -0.27 3.77 -0.03
N TYR A 71 0.38 4.55 -0.89
CA TYR A 71 0.62 5.97 -0.70
C TYR A 71 0.26 6.77 -1.94
N GLY A 72 -0.02 8.05 -1.74
CA GLY A 72 0.09 9.06 -2.77
C GLY A 72 -1.10 9.21 -3.68
N THR A 73 -2.33 8.92 -3.20
CA THR A 73 -3.55 9.20 -3.98
C THR A 73 -3.47 10.57 -4.67
N SER A 74 -3.66 10.63 -6.00
CA SER A 74 -3.46 11.81 -6.84
C SER A 74 -2.05 12.42 -6.85
N ARG A 75 -1.07 11.66 -6.45
CA ARG A 75 0.34 12.06 -6.44
C ARG A 75 1.19 10.89 -6.93
N ASP A 76 2.50 11.01 -6.75
CA ASP A 76 3.41 9.90 -7.02
C ASP A 76 3.08 8.75 -6.06
N GLY A 77 2.71 7.60 -6.60
CA GLY A 77 2.26 6.48 -5.80
C GLY A 77 3.42 5.63 -5.31
N VAL A 78 3.23 5.03 -4.14
CA VAL A 78 4.17 4.05 -3.59
C VAL A 78 3.40 2.85 -3.07
N LEU A 79 3.90 1.66 -3.40
CA LEU A 79 3.61 0.43 -2.67
C LEU A 79 4.79 0.13 -1.76
N GLN A 80 4.55 -0.03 -0.47
CA GLN A 80 5.59 -0.40 0.50
C GLN A 80 5.22 -1.71 1.18
N VAL A 81 6.17 -2.63 1.27
CA VAL A 81 6.03 -3.91 2.00
C VAL A 81 6.83 -3.80 3.29
N LEU A 82 6.16 -3.99 4.42
CA LEU A 82 6.77 -3.90 5.74
C LEU A 82 6.75 -5.24 6.47
N ASP A 83 7.81 -5.55 7.21
CA ASP A 83 7.80 -6.57 8.24
C ASP A 83 7.02 -6.05 9.46
N ARG A 84 5.93 -6.70 9.79
CA ARG A 84 5.05 -6.30 10.88
C ARG A 84 5.71 -6.45 12.26
N GLY A 85 6.50 -7.51 12.48
CA GLY A 85 7.20 -7.71 13.74
C GLY A 85 8.19 -6.59 14.00
N ARG A 86 9.04 -6.28 13.02
CA ARG A 86 9.98 -5.15 13.09
C ARG A 86 9.24 -3.82 13.26
N PHE A 87 8.12 -3.64 12.56
CA PHE A 87 7.29 -2.45 12.69
C PHE A 87 6.76 -2.27 14.13
N LEU A 88 6.34 -3.33 14.80
CA LEU A 88 5.76 -3.24 16.15
C LEU A 88 6.82 -3.16 17.25
N GLU A 89 7.96 -3.84 17.09
CA GLU A 89 8.97 -4.06 18.13
C GLU A 89 10.20 -3.15 17.97
N GLY A 90 10.37 -2.53 16.80
CA GLY A 90 11.52 -1.68 16.51
C GLY A 90 11.54 -0.39 17.33
N ASP A 91 12.68 0.29 17.37
CA ASP A 91 12.81 1.62 17.95
C ASP A 91 12.03 2.64 17.11
N PRO A 92 11.12 3.43 17.70
CA PRO A 92 10.41 4.50 16.99
C PRO A 92 11.34 5.55 16.37
N ARG A 93 12.56 5.68 16.89
CA ARG A 93 13.59 6.58 16.37
C ARG A 93 14.34 6.01 15.18
N ALA A 94 14.25 4.71 14.94
CA ALA A 94 14.86 4.02 13.81
C ALA A 94 13.94 3.97 12.59
N ALA A 95 13.05 4.93 12.43
CA ALA A 95 12.14 5.03 11.30
C ALA A 95 12.82 5.52 10.01
N SER A 96 14.13 5.72 10.04
CA SER A 96 14.91 6.10 8.85
C SER A 96 15.74 4.94 8.33
N PRO A 97 15.65 4.62 7.02
CA PRO A 97 16.55 3.65 6.39
C PRO A 97 18.01 4.11 6.39
N VAL A 98 18.25 5.40 6.59
CA VAL A 98 19.59 6.01 6.68
C VAL A 98 20.26 5.70 8.02
N ALA A 99 19.58 5.14 8.97
CA ALA A 99 20.21 4.56 10.13
C ALA A 99 21.06 3.36 9.69
N SER A 100 22.17 3.64 9.04
CA SER A 100 23.27 2.73 8.72
C SER A 100 24.00 2.18 9.98
N SER A 101 23.42 2.37 11.13
CA SER A 101 23.83 1.73 12.38
C SER A 101 23.24 0.32 12.46
N PRO A 102 23.75 -0.55 13.35
CA PRO A 102 23.14 -1.86 13.64
C PRO A 102 21.65 -1.80 13.95
N SER A 103 21.11 -0.63 14.31
CA SER A 103 19.68 -0.36 14.42
C SER A 103 18.95 -0.33 13.06
N GLY A 104 19.63 -0.18 11.94
CA GLY A 104 19.08 -0.33 10.60
C GLY A 104 18.44 -1.70 10.33
N LEU A 105 18.89 -2.73 11.04
CA LEU A 105 18.27 -4.06 11.05
C LEU A 105 16.83 -4.05 11.62
N ARG A 106 16.40 -2.97 12.25
CA ARG A 106 15.06 -2.83 12.83
C ARG A 106 14.12 -1.98 11.98
N PHE A 107 14.60 -1.39 10.91
CA PHE A 107 13.72 -0.68 9.99
C PHE A 107 12.76 -1.68 9.34
N PRO A 108 11.45 -1.42 9.34
CA PRO A 108 10.46 -2.41 8.96
C PRO A 108 10.34 -2.63 7.45
N GLU A 109 10.80 -1.72 6.60
CA GLU A 109 10.68 -1.86 5.14
C GLU A 109 11.46 -3.08 4.65
N ILE A 110 10.79 -3.91 3.85
CA ILE A 110 11.39 -5.04 3.14
C ILE A 110 11.65 -4.62 1.70
N GLY A 111 10.66 -4.02 1.06
CA GLY A 111 10.76 -3.55 -0.30
C GLY A 111 9.71 -2.50 -0.64
N ARG A 112 9.92 -1.86 -1.77
CA ARG A 112 9.11 -0.77 -2.26
C ARG A 112 9.05 -0.75 -3.78
N LEU A 113 7.90 -0.33 -4.32
CA LEU A 113 7.70 0.01 -5.71
C LEU A 113 7.20 1.46 -5.79
N ASP A 114 7.97 2.31 -6.45
CA ASP A 114 7.55 3.66 -6.78
C ASP A 114 6.80 3.64 -8.12
N LEU A 115 5.59 4.19 -8.14
CA LEU A 115 4.79 4.31 -9.36
C LEU A 115 5.13 5.61 -10.09
N PRO A 116 4.84 5.70 -11.41
CA PRO A 116 4.94 6.95 -12.15
C PRO A 116 4.11 8.07 -11.52
N SER A 117 4.50 9.31 -11.80
CA SER A 117 3.81 10.50 -11.30
C SER A 117 2.31 10.48 -11.57
N TYR A 118 1.53 10.91 -10.61
CA TYR A 118 0.06 10.94 -10.59
C TYR A 118 -0.65 9.58 -10.56
N TRP A 119 0.08 8.48 -10.48
CA TRP A 119 -0.50 7.14 -10.35
C TRP A 119 -0.50 6.70 -8.87
N GLY A 120 -1.11 7.53 -8.04
CA GLY A 120 -1.13 7.33 -6.60
C GLY A 120 -1.82 6.04 -6.17
N GLY A 121 -1.23 5.35 -5.21
CA GLY A 121 -1.79 4.13 -4.63
C GLY A 121 -2.91 4.42 -3.65
N HIS A 122 -4.07 3.81 -3.87
CA HIS A 122 -5.22 3.83 -2.97
C HIS A 122 -5.21 2.60 -2.06
N THR A 123 -5.38 1.42 -2.63
CA THR A 123 -5.45 0.14 -1.90
C THR A 123 -4.38 -0.82 -2.40
N ALA A 124 -3.65 -1.46 -1.48
CA ALA A 124 -2.65 -2.48 -1.77
C ALA A 124 -3.11 -3.83 -1.20
N PHE A 125 -3.81 -4.64 -2.00
CA PHE A 125 -4.43 -5.87 -1.54
C PHE A 125 -3.59 -7.12 -1.89
N PRO A 126 -3.08 -7.88 -0.89
CA PRO A 126 -2.23 -9.04 -1.14
C PRO A 126 -3.04 -10.28 -1.55
N LEU A 127 -2.60 -10.92 -2.62
CA LEU A 127 -3.02 -12.24 -3.09
C LEU A 127 -1.85 -13.20 -2.91
N ILE A 128 -1.89 -13.98 -1.85
CA ILE A 128 -0.76 -14.84 -1.46
C ILE A 128 -1.02 -16.29 -1.87
N GLY A 129 0.00 -16.94 -2.42
CA GLY A 129 -0.03 -18.34 -2.80
C GLY A 129 -0.86 -18.60 -4.06
N VAL A 130 -0.79 -17.69 -5.04
CA VAL A 130 -1.48 -17.84 -6.32
C VAL A 130 -0.73 -18.84 -7.19
N GLU A 131 -1.40 -19.92 -7.59
CA GLU A 131 -0.86 -20.84 -8.57
C GLU A 131 -1.05 -20.29 -9.98
N ILE A 132 0.06 -20.21 -10.73
CA ILE A 132 0.07 -19.76 -12.14
C ILE A 132 0.18 -20.96 -13.05
N GLU A 133 -0.62 -20.94 -14.13
CA GLU A 133 -0.71 -22.00 -15.08
C GLU A 133 0.57 -22.24 -15.93
N ASP A 134 0.57 -23.29 -16.69
CA ASP A 134 1.68 -24.10 -17.18
C ASP A 134 2.71 -23.45 -18.10
N TYR A 135 2.48 -22.30 -18.71
CA TYR A 135 3.51 -21.71 -19.56
C TYR A 135 4.76 -21.20 -18.78
N VAL A 136 4.68 -21.17 -17.46
CA VAL A 136 5.80 -20.91 -16.55
C VAL A 136 6.31 -22.17 -15.85
N SER A 137 5.92 -23.33 -16.30
CA SER A 137 6.21 -24.63 -15.68
C SER A 137 7.72 -24.99 -15.61
N ASN A 138 8.55 -24.33 -16.40
CA ASN A 138 10.00 -24.51 -16.36
C ASN A 138 10.69 -23.81 -15.18
N ARG A 139 9.94 -23.22 -14.28
CA ARG A 139 10.42 -22.55 -13.09
C ARG A 139 9.90 -23.25 -11.85
N ASP A 140 10.73 -23.30 -10.82
CA ASP A 140 10.36 -23.88 -9.52
C ASP A 140 9.33 -23.03 -8.74
N HIS A 141 8.78 -21.99 -9.36
CA HIS A 141 7.96 -20.98 -8.73
C HIS A 141 6.60 -20.81 -9.43
N ARG A 142 5.83 -21.89 -9.48
CA ARG A 142 4.44 -21.83 -9.94
C ARG A 142 3.53 -21.07 -8.98
N ILE A 143 3.88 -21.09 -7.69
CA ILE A 143 3.14 -20.35 -6.66
C ILE A 143 3.81 -19.00 -6.46
N ARG A 144 3.03 -17.96 -6.64
CA ARG A 144 3.53 -16.59 -6.55
C ARG A 144 2.64 -15.76 -5.63
N ASP A 145 3.24 -14.73 -5.11
CA ASP A 145 2.57 -13.75 -4.28
C ASP A 145 2.42 -12.44 -5.07
N PHE A 146 1.19 -11.90 -5.06
CA PHE A 146 0.89 -10.64 -5.74
C PHE A 146 0.31 -9.62 -4.78
N VAL A 147 0.45 -8.36 -5.15
CA VAL A 147 -0.36 -7.27 -4.63
C VAL A 147 -1.18 -6.68 -5.77
N VAL A 148 -2.49 -6.59 -5.56
CA VAL A 148 -3.38 -5.80 -6.40
C VAL A 148 -3.34 -4.38 -5.87
N LEU A 149 -2.61 -3.51 -6.56
CA LEU A 149 -2.47 -2.11 -6.20
C LEU A 149 -3.41 -1.27 -7.06
N VAL A 150 -4.34 -0.61 -6.42
CA VAL A 150 -5.33 0.24 -7.10
C VAL A 150 -4.87 1.67 -7.04
N SER A 151 -4.89 2.33 -8.19
CA SER A 151 -4.70 3.77 -8.31
C SER A 151 -6.08 4.46 -8.32
N GLU A 152 -6.19 5.63 -7.70
CA GLU A 152 -7.44 6.38 -7.63
C GLU A 152 -7.31 7.74 -8.31
N SER A 153 -8.30 8.07 -9.16
CA SER A 153 -8.50 9.43 -9.64
C SER A 153 -9.21 10.27 -8.57
N VAL A 154 -8.65 11.41 -8.20
CA VAL A 154 -9.28 12.36 -7.27
C VAL A 154 -9.59 13.70 -7.91
N ALA A 155 -9.04 14.00 -9.08
CA ALA A 155 -9.44 15.15 -9.90
C ALA A 155 -10.48 14.75 -10.95
N ASN A 156 -11.08 15.74 -11.59
CA ASN A 156 -11.98 15.49 -12.73
C ASN A 156 -11.20 14.88 -13.90
N GLN A 157 -11.95 14.21 -14.80
CA GLN A 157 -11.38 13.58 -15.97
C GLN A 157 -10.42 14.49 -16.72
N CYS A 158 -9.39 13.89 -17.28
CA CYS A 158 -8.36 14.58 -18.06
C CYS A 158 -7.52 15.61 -17.32
N GLN A 159 -7.67 15.75 -16.02
CA GLN A 159 -6.75 16.50 -15.17
C GLN A 159 -5.67 15.60 -14.56
N GLU A 160 -5.85 14.30 -14.66
CA GLU A 160 -4.88 13.28 -14.24
C GLU A 160 -4.75 12.22 -15.33
N PRO A 161 -3.66 11.43 -15.34
CA PRO A 161 -3.59 10.23 -16.18
C PRO A 161 -4.76 9.29 -15.89
N ARG A 162 -5.13 8.49 -16.87
CA ARG A 162 -6.14 7.46 -16.69
C ARG A 162 -5.64 6.38 -15.74
N HIS A 163 -6.29 6.26 -14.61
CA HIS A 163 -5.89 5.36 -13.52
C HIS A 163 -6.11 3.88 -13.87
N ALA A 164 -5.36 3.01 -13.18
CA ALA A 164 -5.35 1.59 -13.43
C ALA A 164 -5.29 0.79 -12.13
N VAL A 165 -5.58 -0.50 -12.26
CA VAL A 165 -5.23 -1.53 -11.27
C VAL A 165 -3.93 -2.16 -11.72
N PHE A 166 -2.95 -2.25 -10.82
CA PHE A 166 -1.66 -2.89 -11.06
C PHE A 166 -1.63 -4.25 -10.38
N PHE A 167 -1.16 -5.25 -11.09
CA PHE A 167 -0.78 -6.52 -10.50
C PHE A 167 0.73 -6.49 -10.29
N VAL A 168 1.15 -6.48 -9.04
CA VAL A 168 2.55 -6.39 -8.64
C VAL A 168 2.96 -7.74 -8.06
N ASP A 169 3.96 -8.39 -8.68
CA ASP A 169 4.57 -9.59 -8.14
C ASP A 169 5.46 -9.20 -6.95
N VAL A 170 5.18 -9.80 -5.81
CA VAL A 170 5.91 -9.60 -4.54
C VAL A 170 6.45 -10.93 -4.01
N THR A 171 6.62 -11.93 -4.87
CA THR A 171 7.23 -13.22 -4.51
C THR A 171 8.64 -13.00 -3.97
N ASP A 172 9.39 -12.09 -4.59
CA ASP A 172 10.56 -11.46 -3.98
C ASP A 172 10.13 -10.10 -3.39
N GLU A 173 9.82 -10.10 -2.11
CA GLU A 173 9.31 -8.93 -1.41
C GLU A 173 10.28 -7.73 -1.42
N ALA A 174 11.59 -7.99 -1.58
CA ALA A 174 12.60 -6.94 -1.65
C ALA A 174 12.58 -6.21 -3.00
N HIS A 175 12.07 -6.85 -4.04
CA HIS A 175 12.03 -6.35 -5.41
C HIS A 175 10.64 -6.47 -6.03
N PRO A 176 9.65 -5.73 -5.53
CA PRO A 176 8.30 -5.74 -6.10
C PRO A 176 8.32 -5.35 -7.58
N TRP A 177 7.62 -6.11 -8.42
CA TRP A 177 7.64 -5.92 -9.86
C TRP A 177 6.24 -5.86 -10.46
N PRO A 178 5.86 -4.79 -11.17
CA PRO A 178 4.57 -4.71 -11.84
C PRO A 178 4.56 -5.63 -13.07
N VAL A 179 3.70 -6.64 -13.06
CA VAL A 179 3.61 -7.64 -14.14
C VAL A 179 2.46 -7.40 -15.08
N SER A 180 1.42 -6.71 -14.64
CA SER A 180 0.23 -6.43 -15.46
C SER A 180 -0.53 -5.22 -14.94
N THR A 181 -1.34 -4.63 -15.81
CA THR A 181 -2.29 -3.59 -15.47
C THR A 181 -3.67 -3.90 -16.03
N PHE A 182 -4.69 -3.44 -15.33
CA PHE A 182 -6.06 -3.48 -15.80
C PHE A 182 -6.66 -2.08 -15.77
N GLN A 183 -7.32 -1.71 -16.88
CA GLN A 183 -8.12 -0.49 -16.99
C GLN A 183 -9.45 -0.83 -17.63
N VAL A 184 -10.51 -0.16 -17.19
CA VAL A 184 -11.81 -0.27 -17.86
C VAL A 184 -11.70 0.36 -19.24
N ARG A 185 -12.11 -0.40 -20.25
CA ARG A 185 -12.09 0.07 -21.63
C ARG A 185 -13.15 1.17 -21.82
N GLU A 186 -12.80 2.20 -22.56
CA GLU A 186 -13.80 3.15 -23.04
C GLU A 186 -14.72 2.45 -24.04
N SER A 187 -16.01 2.45 -23.72
CA SER A 187 -17.02 1.78 -24.57
C SER A 187 -17.69 2.72 -25.56
N ALA A 188 -17.84 3.97 -25.21
CA ALA A 188 -18.46 4.98 -26.06
C ALA A 188 -18.16 6.39 -25.54
N GLY A 189 -17.82 7.30 -26.43
CA GLY A 189 -17.46 8.67 -26.10
C GLY A 189 -16.10 8.81 -25.46
N GLY A 190 -15.66 10.03 -25.26
CA GLY A 190 -14.41 10.32 -24.61
C GLY A 190 -14.47 10.05 -23.10
N PHE A 191 -13.40 9.51 -22.55
CA PHE A 191 -13.20 9.40 -21.12
C PHE A 191 -13.40 10.76 -20.41
N CYS A 192 -12.98 11.84 -21.06
CA CYS A 192 -13.11 13.21 -20.59
C CYS A 192 -14.54 13.74 -20.58
N ASP A 193 -15.43 13.16 -21.38
CA ASP A 193 -16.80 13.64 -21.55
C ASP A 193 -17.76 13.11 -20.47
N ARG A 194 -17.30 12.19 -19.64
CA ARG A 194 -18.16 11.52 -18.65
C ARG A 194 -18.57 12.39 -17.47
N GLY A 195 -17.83 13.42 -17.17
CA GLY A 195 -18.02 14.24 -15.99
C GLY A 195 -17.67 13.51 -14.68
N GLY A 196 -17.18 14.23 -13.67
CA GLY A 196 -16.77 13.66 -12.39
C GLY A 196 -15.47 12.85 -12.44
N ARG A 197 -15.23 11.94 -11.52
CA ARG A 197 -14.08 11.04 -11.46
C ARG A 197 -14.35 9.76 -12.22
N PHE A 198 -13.34 9.23 -12.89
CA PHE A 198 -13.47 7.99 -13.63
C PHE A 198 -12.19 7.15 -13.49
N GLY A 199 -12.33 5.94 -12.98
CA GLY A 199 -11.24 5.01 -12.78
C GLY A 199 -11.51 4.03 -11.63
N PRO A 200 -10.59 3.13 -11.35
CA PRO A 200 -10.69 2.27 -10.19
C PRO A 200 -10.61 3.12 -8.92
N HIS A 201 -11.20 2.63 -7.83
CA HIS A 201 -11.17 3.33 -6.54
C HIS A 201 -10.57 2.46 -5.45
N GLY A 202 -11.12 1.28 -5.23
CA GLY A 202 -10.64 0.41 -4.18
C GLY A 202 -10.79 -1.06 -4.52
N THR A 203 -10.13 -1.90 -3.74
CA THR A 203 -10.31 -3.35 -3.77
C THR A 203 -10.62 -3.83 -2.38
N GLN A 204 -11.50 -4.81 -2.28
CA GLN A 204 -11.67 -5.55 -1.04
C GLN A 204 -11.86 -7.04 -1.34
N TRP A 205 -11.52 -7.83 -0.35
CA TRP A 205 -11.82 -9.24 -0.35
C TRP A 205 -13.23 -9.43 0.21
N ASP A 206 -14.07 -10.17 -0.49
CA ASP A 206 -15.36 -10.55 0.08
C ASP A 206 -15.11 -11.52 1.23
N MET A 207 -15.30 -11.05 2.44
CA MET A 207 -15.05 -11.77 3.68
C MET A 207 -16.24 -12.62 4.13
N GLN A 208 -17.39 -12.56 3.42
CA GLN A 208 -18.58 -13.34 3.72
C GLN A 208 -18.55 -14.68 3.00
N ALA A 209 -18.80 -15.76 3.74
CA ALA A 209 -18.98 -17.06 3.13
C ALA A 209 -20.32 -17.09 2.34
N PRO A 210 -20.37 -17.66 1.12
CA PRO A 210 -19.30 -18.39 0.43
C PRO A 210 -18.36 -17.53 -0.41
N PHE A 211 -18.42 -16.21 -0.30
CA PHE A 211 -17.77 -15.25 -1.20
C PHE A 211 -16.39 -14.78 -0.73
N TYR A 212 -15.96 -15.16 0.44
CA TYR A 212 -14.71 -14.71 1.06
C TYR A 212 -13.42 -14.99 0.25
N LYS A 213 -13.53 -15.73 -0.85
CA LYS A 213 -12.43 -16.00 -1.79
C LYS A 213 -12.49 -15.14 -3.07
N ARG A 214 -13.44 -14.25 -3.16
CA ARG A 214 -13.60 -13.39 -4.34
C ARG A 214 -12.97 -12.03 -4.10
N LEU A 215 -12.08 -11.63 -5.00
CA LEU A 215 -11.56 -10.28 -5.06
C LEU A 215 -12.57 -9.40 -5.80
N GLN A 216 -12.86 -8.23 -5.24
CA GLN A 216 -13.71 -7.22 -5.86
C GLN A 216 -12.92 -5.93 -6.04
N VAL A 217 -13.07 -5.30 -7.19
CA VAL A 217 -12.53 -3.98 -7.51
C VAL A 217 -13.70 -3.04 -7.69
N PHE A 218 -13.70 -1.94 -6.96
CA PHE A 218 -14.72 -0.90 -7.03
C PHE A 218 -14.23 0.29 -7.86
N SER A 219 -15.13 0.87 -8.61
CA SER A 219 -14.90 2.05 -9.45
C SER A 219 -15.94 3.14 -9.19
#